data_126e7eae44d56a2c4429b77b0b9fe228
#
_entry.id   126e7eae44d56a2c4429b77b0b9fe228
#
_cell.length_a   1.000
_cell.length_b   1.000
_cell.length_c   1.000
_cell.angle_alpha   90.00
_cell.angle_beta   90.00
_cell.angle_gamma   90.00
#
_symmetry.space_group_name_H-M   'P 1'
#
loop_
_entity.id
_entity.type
_entity.pdbx_description
1 polymer ?
#
loop_
_entity_poly.entity_id
_entity_poly.type
_entity_poly.pdbx_seq_one_letter_code
_entity_poly.pdbx_strand_id
1 'polypeptide(L)'
;MTRYVGTDSNTFPFSAVAYLEATFHDGTRVSGSGTLVGRNDVLTAAHVLYDPVLGAATDVEVEFGRDGGARPYGTFQAAGLNYYELDVEEPGFLSPSESEYDLALVSLGDAIGDDIGWFSLGDYASGETYRVTGYPGVYRDASGPRLMEDNSATTLMSGYDLIDLKNFEINPGNSGGPVWYSSSDGPVVVGAVSTDEWAADVSAHLATLDQWIKDNDSLISPLSSQDVENSASYVETFESLLAAAGWEWSETLDQALQSRDELLRYPGLESTIDPVLRLYTGLLGREPDKEGVEYWVSQFNAGSSL
;
A
#
# COMPACT_ATOMS: atom_id res chain seq x y z
N MET A 1 -8.73 4.30 -20.87
CA MET A 1 -9.00 2.95 -21.44
C MET A 1 -8.41 1.92 -20.51
N THR A 2 -9.27 1.07 -19.99
CA THR A 2 -8.91 0.04 -19.02
C THR A 2 -7.92 -0.96 -19.61
N ARG A 3 -6.83 -1.22 -18.91
CA ARG A 3 -5.82 -2.20 -19.27
C ARG A 3 -5.61 -3.22 -18.16
N TYR A 4 -5.27 -4.43 -18.54
CA TYR A 4 -4.80 -5.45 -17.63
C TYR A 4 -3.34 -5.16 -17.23
N VAL A 5 -3.06 -5.17 -15.92
CA VAL A 5 -1.72 -4.92 -15.38
C VAL A 5 -0.80 -6.13 -15.63
N GLY A 6 -1.32 -7.33 -15.49
CA GLY A 6 -0.59 -8.56 -15.80
C GLY A 6 0.60 -8.82 -14.88
N THR A 7 1.73 -9.18 -15.46
CA THR A 7 2.96 -9.52 -14.73
C THR A 7 3.54 -8.37 -13.91
N ASP A 8 3.13 -7.13 -14.17
CA ASP A 8 3.58 -5.97 -13.40
C ASP A 8 2.89 -5.88 -12.02
N SER A 9 1.87 -6.72 -11.77
CA SER A 9 1.09 -6.69 -10.53
C SER A 9 1.94 -6.91 -9.26
N ASN A 10 3.08 -7.58 -9.36
CA ASN A 10 4.02 -7.80 -8.26
C ASN A 10 5.18 -6.79 -8.21
N THR A 11 5.09 -5.71 -8.99
CA THR A 11 6.09 -4.62 -9.02
C THR A 11 5.44 -3.32 -8.55
N PHE A 12 6.15 -2.57 -7.68
CA PHE A 12 5.67 -1.27 -7.23
C PHE A 12 5.46 -0.30 -8.42
N PRO A 13 4.37 0.48 -8.46
CA PRO A 13 3.37 0.69 -7.42
C PRO A 13 2.24 -0.36 -7.37
N PHE A 14 2.11 -1.23 -8.36
CA PHE A 14 1.01 -2.19 -8.44
C PHE A 14 1.05 -3.27 -7.35
N SER A 15 2.25 -3.62 -6.85
CA SER A 15 2.42 -4.52 -5.71
C SER A 15 1.74 -4.03 -4.44
N ALA A 16 1.59 -2.72 -4.28
CA ALA A 16 0.93 -2.10 -3.14
C ALA A 16 -0.60 -1.96 -3.31
N VAL A 17 -1.17 -2.41 -4.43
CA VAL A 17 -2.62 -2.47 -4.64
C VAL A 17 -3.15 -3.83 -4.21
N ALA A 18 -4.16 -3.83 -3.34
CA ALA A 18 -4.70 -5.02 -2.70
C ALA A 18 -6.07 -5.42 -3.27
N TYR A 19 -6.30 -6.72 -3.37
CA TYR A 19 -7.61 -7.33 -3.40
C TYR A 19 -8.06 -7.59 -1.97
N LEU A 20 -9.29 -7.18 -1.61
CA LEU A 20 -9.90 -7.41 -0.31
C LEU A 20 -11.11 -8.32 -0.45
N GLU A 21 -11.28 -9.20 0.54
CA GLU A 21 -12.51 -9.96 0.75
C GLU A 21 -12.94 -9.82 2.22
N ALA A 22 -14.05 -9.13 2.45
CA ALA A 22 -14.64 -8.91 3.77
C ALA A 22 -15.78 -9.90 3.98
N THR A 23 -15.84 -10.53 5.16
CA THR A 23 -16.89 -11.46 5.57
C THR A 23 -17.65 -10.87 6.76
N PHE A 24 -18.98 -10.81 6.66
CA PHE A 24 -19.86 -10.32 7.71
C PHE A 24 -20.40 -11.45 8.59
N HIS A 25 -21.01 -11.08 9.72
CA HIS A 25 -21.47 -12.04 10.75
C HIS A 25 -22.50 -13.07 10.26
N ASP A 26 -23.24 -12.76 9.20
CA ASP A 26 -24.24 -13.65 8.59
C ASP A 26 -23.66 -14.54 7.49
N GLY A 27 -22.34 -14.41 7.20
CA GLY A 27 -21.63 -15.12 6.14
C GLY A 27 -21.66 -14.41 4.79
N THR A 28 -22.28 -13.23 4.69
CA THR A 28 -22.20 -12.37 3.49
C THR A 28 -20.75 -12.02 3.22
N ARG A 29 -20.32 -12.09 1.95
CA ARG A 29 -18.98 -11.71 1.50
C ARG A 29 -19.06 -10.55 0.52
N VAL A 30 -18.18 -9.58 0.73
CA VAL A 30 -17.99 -8.42 -0.15
C VAL A 30 -16.53 -8.40 -0.60
N SER A 31 -16.30 -8.19 -1.89
CA SER A 31 -14.95 -8.00 -2.40
C SER A 31 -14.75 -6.57 -2.87
N GLY A 32 -13.55 -6.06 -2.64
CA GLY A 32 -13.14 -4.71 -3.00
C GLY A 32 -11.66 -4.64 -3.37
N SER A 33 -11.21 -3.43 -3.51
CA SER A 33 -9.83 -3.05 -3.76
C SER A 33 -9.32 -2.14 -2.64
N GLY A 34 -8.01 -2.06 -2.49
CA GLY A 34 -7.37 -1.12 -1.57
C GLY A 34 -5.95 -0.83 -2.00
N THR A 35 -5.27 0.02 -1.25
CA THR A 35 -3.85 0.30 -1.47
C THR A 35 -3.13 0.56 -0.18
N LEU A 36 -1.89 0.07 -0.05
CA LEU A 36 -1.02 0.41 1.06
C LEU A 36 -0.72 1.92 1.07
N VAL A 37 -0.92 2.54 2.24
CA VAL A 37 -0.65 3.96 2.50
C VAL A 37 0.26 4.15 3.73
N GLY A 38 0.74 3.06 4.28
CA GLY A 38 1.62 2.98 5.43
C GLY A 38 2.30 1.62 5.48
N ARG A 39 3.01 1.35 6.57
CA ARG A 39 3.73 0.10 6.78
C ARG A 39 2.80 -1.12 6.79
N ASN A 40 1.62 -0.97 7.38
CA ASN A 40 0.63 -2.03 7.57
C ASN A 40 -0.82 -1.58 7.28
N ASP A 41 -1.02 -0.38 6.71
CA ASP A 41 -2.33 0.22 6.53
C ASP A 41 -2.76 0.20 5.08
N VAL A 42 -3.92 -0.38 4.82
CA VAL A 42 -4.55 -0.47 3.51
C VAL A 42 -5.75 0.46 3.46
N LEU A 43 -5.65 1.54 2.69
CA LEU A 43 -6.77 2.41 2.40
C LEU A 43 -7.78 1.68 1.52
N THR A 44 -9.05 1.77 1.86
CA THR A 44 -10.18 1.20 1.11
C THR A 44 -11.44 2.05 1.33
N ALA A 45 -12.58 1.62 0.78
CA ALA A 45 -13.88 2.23 1.01
C ALA A 45 -14.55 1.67 2.27
N ALA A 46 -15.23 2.52 3.02
CA ALA A 46 -15.94 2.11 4.25
C ALA A 46 -17.03 1.07 3.96
N HIS A 47 -17.78 1.22 2.84
CA HIS A 47 -18.83 0.27 2.47
C HIS A 47 -18.32 -1.16 2.13
N VAL A 48 -17.03 -1.35 1.95
CA VAL A 48 -16.41 -2.69 1.81
C VAL A 48 -16.32 -3.38 3.17
N LEU A 49 -16.14 -2.62 4.26
CA LEU A 49 -15.88 -3.11 5.61
C LEU A 49 -17.07 -2.97 6.56
N TYR A 50 -18.01 -2.10 6.23
CA TYR A 50 -19.15 -1.77 7.07
C TYR A 50 -20.44 -1.71 6.25
N ASP A 51 -21.47 -2.35 6.76
CA ASP A 51 -22.85 -2.29 6.24
C ASP A 51 -23.78 -1.82 7.36
N PRO A 52 -24.69 -0.85 7.12
CA PRO A 52 -25.55 -0.31 8.17
C PRO A 52 -26.48 -1.35 8.84
N VAL A 53 -26.75 -2.47 8.17
CA VAL A 53 -27.60 -3.55 8.69
C VAL A 53 -26.78 -4.66 9.33
N LEU A 54 -25.65 -5.04 8.69
CA LEU A 54 -24.80 -6.15 9.14
C LEU A 54 -23.71 -5.70 10.13
N GLY A 55 -23.47 -4.38 10.25
CA GLY A 55 -22.37 -3.84 11.04
C GLY A 55 -21.01 -3.99 10.36
N ALA A 56 -19.95 -4.02 11.14
CA ALA A 56 -18.59 -4.22 10.64
C ALA A 56 -18.36 -5.65 10.16
N ALA A 57 -17.47 -5.81 9.18
CA ALA A 57 -16.96 -7.12 8.78
C ALA A 57 -16.28 -7.81 9.98
N THR A 58 -16.50 -9.11 10.10
CA THR A 58 -15.94 -9.94 11.16
C THR A 58 -14.61 -10.56 10.79
N ASP A 59 -14.30 -10.59 9.49
CA ASP A 59 -13.05 -11.09 8.93
C ASP A 59 -12.74 -10.34 7.63
N VAL A 60 -11.48 -9.97 7.42
CA VAL A 60 -11.04 -9.30 6.19
C VAL A 60 -9.71 -9.89 5.74
N GLU A 61 -9.74 -10.49 4.57
CA GLU A 61 -8.56 -11.01 3.88
C GLU A 61 -8.03 -9.96 2.89
N VAL A 62 -6.70 -9.78 2.88
CA VAL A 62 -5.98 -8.83 2.02
C VAL A 62 -4.92 -9.57 1.23
N GLU A 63 -4.90 -9.38 -0.09
CA GLU A 63 -3.94 -10.02 -1.00
C GLU A 63 -3.33 -8.97 -1.93
N PHE A 64 -2.04 -8.76 -1.83
CA PHE A 64 -1.29 -7.79 -2.63
C PHE A 64 -0.77 -8.40 -3.93
N GLY A 65 -0.69 -7.57 -4.97
CA GLY A 65 -0.13 -7.96 -6.27
C GLY A 65 -0.83 -9.17 -6.91
N ARG A 66 -2.05 -9.47 -6.48
CA ARG A 66 -2.79 -10.64 -6.93
C ARG A 66 -3.00 -10.61 -8.44
N ASP A 67 -2.78 -11.77 -9.08
CA ASP A 67 -3.11 -11.98 -10.49
C ASP A 67 -3.71 -13.37 -10.70
N GLY A 68 -5.02 -13.40 -10.81
CA GLY A 68 -5.77 -14.66 -10.90
C GLY A 68 -5.58 -15.52 -9.66
N GLY A 69 -4.96 -16.69 -9.83
CA GLY A 69 -4.62 -17.61 -8.73
C GLY A 69 -3.29 -17.29 -8.04
N ALA A 70 -2.46 -16.43 -8.62
CA ALA A 70 -1.19 -16.07 -8.03
C ALA A 70 -1.37 -15.09 -6.86
N ARG A 71 -0.71 -15.39 -5.76
CA ARG A 71 -0.66 -14.57 -4.53
C ARG A 71 0.80 -14.43 -4.12
N PRO A 72 1.54 -13.52 -4.76
CA PRO A 72 2.99 -13.44 -4.60
C PRO A 72 3.43 -13.18 -3.16
N TYR A 73 2.59 -12.49 -2.38
CA TYR A 73 2.87 -12.14 -0.98
C TYR A 73 1.99 -12.92 0.02
N GLY A 74 1.20 -13.90 -0.46
CA GLY A 74 0.25 -14.65 0.38
C GLY A 74 -1.04 -13.89 0.67
N THR A 75 -1.72 -14.29 1.75
CA THR A 75 -2.96 -13.70 2.24
C THR A 75 -2.73 -13.20 3.66
N PHE A 76 -3.07 -11.94 3.92
CA PHE A 76 -2.98 -11.30 5.23
C PHE A 76 -4.37 -11.20 5.84
N GLN A 77 -4.43 -11.27 7.17
CA GLN A 77 -5.65 -11.05 7.93
C GLN A 77 -5.62 -9.66 8.55
N ALA A 78 -6.78 -8.99 8.59
CA ALA A 78 -6.90 -7.73 9.30
C ALA A 78 -6.61 -7.92 10.80
N ALA A 79 -5.76 -7.06 11.36
CA ALA A 79 -5.53 -6.91 12.78
C ALA A 79 -6.39 -5.80 13.40
N GLY A 80 -6.82 -4.85 12.59
CA GLY A 80 -7.69 -3.74 12.98
C GLY A 80 -8.43 -3.14 11.80
N LEU A 81 -9.54 -2.49 12.09
CA LEU A 81 -10.37 -1.77 11.12
C LEU A 81 -10.67 -0.37 11.66
N ASN A 82 -10.42 0.65 10.85
CA ASN A 82 -10.85 2.03 11.09
C ASN A 82 -11.73 2.44 9.91
N TYR A 83 -12.92 2.95 10.19
CA TYR A 83 -13.86 3.35 9.13
C TYR A 83 -14.81 4.42 9.65
N TYR A 84 -15.39 5.18 8.72
CA TYR A 84 -16.57 5.99 9.03
C TYR A 84 -17.81 5.11 8.97
N GLU A 85 -18.66 5.20 10.00
CA GLU A 85 -19.99 4.57 9.96
C GLU A 85 -20.87 5.35 8.98
N LEU A 86 -21.26 4.69 7.89
CA LEU A 86 -22.09 5.30 6.87
C LEU A 86 -23.59 5.21 7.29
N ASP A 87 -24.27 6.34 7.30
CA ASP A 87 -25.72 6.42 7.49
C ASP A 87 -26.39 6.39 6.11
N VAL A 88 -26.52 5.18 5.53
CA VAL A 88 -27.01 4.99 4.17
C VAL A 88 -28.53 5.13 4.15
N GLU A 89 -29.02 6.18 3.48
CA GLU A 89 -30.46 6.46 3.36
C GLU A 89 -31.19 5.44 2.45
N GLU A 90 -30.52 5.00 1.36
CA GLU A 90 -31.06 4.01 0.41
C GLU A 90 -30.13 2.80 0.29
N PRO A 91 -30.57 1.57 0.66
CA PRO A 91 -29.73 0.40 0.57
C PRO A 91 -29.18 0.16 -0.85
N GLY A 92 -27.85 0.01 -0.94
CA GLY A 92 -27.14 -0.25 -2.19
C GLY A 92 -26.83 0.98 -3.04
N PHE A 93 -27.08 2.19 -2.52
CA PHE A 93 -26.75 3.45 -3.17
C PHE A 93 -26.12 4.41 -2.15
N LEU A 94 -25.00 5.03 -2.49
CA LEU A 94 -24.40 6.10 -1.70
C LEU A 94 -24.63 7.44 -2.40
N SER A 95 -25.25 8.37 -1.70
CA SER A 95 -25.37 9.76 -2.13
C SER A 95 -24.00 10.46 -2.14
N PRO A 96 -23.84 11.61 -2.80
CA PRO A 96 -22.59 12.35 -2.73
C PRO A 96 -22.13 12.66 -1.30
N SER A 97 -23.05 13.04 -0.41
CA SER A 97 -22.72 13.34 1.00
C SER A 97 -22.30 12.13 1.82
N GLU A 98 -22.79 10.93 1.48
CA GLU A 98 -22.35 9.68 2.11
C GLU A 98 -20.99 9.24 1.53
N SER A 99 -20.81 9.44 0.22
CA SER A 99 -19.57 9.09 -0.48
C SER A 99 -18.35 9.91 -0.03
N GLU A 100 -18.53 11.13 0.50
CA GLU A 100 -17.45 11.94 1.10
C GLU A 100 -16.77 11.20 2.26
N TYR A 101 -17.50 10.39 3.01
CA TYR A 101 -17.03 9.65 4.19
C TYR A 101 -16.79 8.16 3.89
N ASP A 102 -16.84 7.75 2.64
CA ASP A 102 -16.67 6.36 2.26
C ASP A 102 -15.16 5.97 2.22
N LEU A 103 -14.52 6.13 3.36
CA LEU A 103 -13.09 5.86 3.59
C LEU A 103 -12.89 4.95 4.80
N ALA A 104 -11.96 4.03 4.68
CA ALA A 104 -11.55 3.12 5.74
C ALA A 104 -10.08 2.72 5.63
N LEU A 105 -9.50 2.26 6.74
CA LEU A 105 -8.22 1.56 6.78
C LEU A 105 -8.41 0.14 7.30
N VAL A 106 -7.80 -0.82 6.62
CA VAL A 106 -7.53 -2.16 7.14
C VAL A 106 -6.09 -2.18 7.60
N SER A 107 -5.85 -2.45 8.88
CA SER A 107 -4.51 -2.56 9.44
C SER A 107 -4.12 -4.01 9.59
N LEU A 108 -2.90 -4.33 9.18
CA LEU A 108 -2.34 -5.68 9.23
C LEU A 108 -1.46 -5.85 10.47
N GLY A 109 -1.27 -7.09 10.90
CA GLY A 109 -0.29 -7.44 11.92
C GLY A 109 1.16 -7.46 11.40
N ASP A 110 1.34 -7.39 10.09
CA ASP A 110 2.62 -7.44 9.39
C ASP A 110 2.92 -6.11 8.71
N ALA A 111 4.15 -5.63 8.82
CA ALA A 111 4.62 -4.40 8.16
C ALA A 111 5.00 -4.66 6.70
N ILE A 112 4.11 -5.26 5.91
CA ILE A 112 4.36 -5.65 4.52
C ILE A 112 4.75 -4.48 3.62
N GLY A 113 4.35 -3.26 3.98
CA GLY A 113 4.74 -2.05 3.25
C GLY A 113 6.24 -1.84 3.21
N ASP A 114 6.96 -2.25 4.25
CA ASP A 114 8.42 -2.18 4.30
C ASP A 114 9.07 -3.01 3.17
N ASP A 115 8.38 -4.07 2.70
CA ASP A 115 8.87 -4.96 1.63
C ASP A 115 8.40 -4.55 0.23
N ILE A 116 7.13 -4.10 0.10
CA ILE A 116 6.53 -3.88 -1.23
C ILE A 116 6.26 -2.41 -1.56
N GLY A 117 6.57 -1.48 -0.63
CA GLY A 117 6.32 -0.04 -0.75
C GLY A 117 4.86 0.33 -0.50
N TRP A 118 4.59 1.63 -0.37
CA TRP A 118 3.25 2.19 -0.20
C TRP A 118 3.10 3.52 -0.93
N PHE A 119 1.87 3.94 -1.14
CA PHE A 119 1.54 5.23 -1.74
C PHE A 119 1.55 6.33 -0.68
N SER A 120 2.01 7.51 -1.03
CA SER A 120 1.79 8.69 -0.20
C SER A 120 0.34 9.15 -0.28
N LEU A 121 -0.24 9.58 0.83
CA LEU A 121 -1.49 10.32 0.83
C LEU A 121 -1.23 11.76 0.38
N GLY A 122 -2.09 12.34 -0.45
CA GLY A 122 -1.87 13.70 -0.92
C GLY A 122 -3.09 14.38 -1.51
N ASP A 123 -2.86 15.62 -1.95
CA ASP A 123 -3.90 16.49 -2.49
C ASP A 123 -4.13 16.25 -3.98
N TYR A 124 -5.35 16.57 -4.42
CA TYR A 124 -5.64 16.65 -5.84
C TYR A 124 -4.76 17.72 -6.51
N ALA A 125 -4.09 17.33 -7.60
CA ALA A 125 -3.24 18.21 -8.40
C ALA A 125 -3.85 18.46 -9.79
N SER A 126 -4.17 19.70 -10.12
CA SER A 126 -4.77 20.06 -11.41
C SER A 126 -3.82 19.82 -12.56
N GLY A 127 -4.30 19.18 -13.62
CA GLY A 127 -3.53 18.94 -14.86
C GLY A 127 -2.78 17.62 -14.90
N GLU A 128 -2.82 16.84 -13.83
CA GLU A 128 -2.26 15.49 -13.80
C GLU A 128 -3.10 14.48 -14.58
N THR A 129 -2.45 13.40 -15.00
CA THR A 129 -3.15 12.22 -15.50
C THR A 129 -3.33 11.26 -14.36
N TYR A 130 -4.60 11.06 -13.98
CA TYR A 130 -4.96 10.17 -12.88
C TYR A 130 -5.14 8.73 -13.37
N ARG A 131 -4.93 7.81 -12.45
CA ARG A 131 -5.16 6.38 -12.62
C ARG A 131 -6.13 5.90 -11.56
N VAL A 132 -7.00 4.97 -11.95
CA VAL A 132 -7.77 4.13 -11.04
C VAL A 132 -7.26 2.72 -11.20
N THR A 133 -6.88 2.09 -10.11
CA THR A 133 -6.32 0.73 -10.12
C THR A 133 -7.11 -0.14 -9.14
N GLY A 134 -7.45 -1.36 -9.53
CA GLY A 134 -8.22 -2.24 -8.66
C GLY A 134 -8.59 -3.58 -9.31
N TYR A 135 -9.51 -4.29 -8.67
CA TYR A 135 -9.91 -5.65 -9.00
C TYR A 135 -11.40 -5.75 -9.41
N PRO A 136 -11.81 -5.12 -10.51
CA PRO A 136 -13.21 -5.14 -10.95
C PRO A 136 -13.67 -6.56 -11.31
N GLY A 137 -14.83 -6.95 -10.79
CA GLY A 137 -15.37 -8.30 -10.92
C GLY A 137 -15.65 -8.73 -12.35
N VAL A 138 -15.93 -7.77 -13.25
CA VAL A 138 -16.18 -8.04 -14.68
C VAL A 138 -14.96 -8.59 -15.42
N TYR A 139 -13.75 -8.38 -14.89
CA TYR A 139 -12.50 -8.91 -15.45
C TYR A 139 -11.99 -10.15 -14.71
N ARG A 140 -12.77 -10.65 -13.74
CA ARG A 140 -12.46 -11.92 -13.07
C ARG A 140 -12.64 -13.07 -14.06
N ASP A 141 -11.67 -13.95 -14.12
CA ASP A 141 -11.76 -15.19 -14.91
C ASP A 141 -11.76 -16.45 -14.03
N ALA A 142 -11.66 -17.62 -14.64
CA ALA A 142 -11.64 -18.91 -13.93
C ALA A 142 -10.43 -19.06 -12.97
N SER A 143 -9.36 -18.27 -13.16
CA SER A 143 -8.19 -18.26 -12.29
C SER A 143 -8.37 -17.35 -11.08
N GLY A 144 -9.25 -16.36 -11.15
CA GLY A 144 -9.52 -15.42 -10.05
C GLY A 144 -9.57 -13.93 -10.48
N PRO A 145 -9.50 -13.01 -9.51
CA PRO A 145 -9.48 -11.58 -9.76
C PRO A 145 -8.26 -11.14 -10.57
N ARG A 146 -8.45 -10.11 -11.38
CA ARG A 146 -7.39 -9.50 -12.21
C ARG A 146 -7.20 -8.05 -11.82
N LEU A 147 -5.94 -7.63 -11.67
CA LEU A 147 -5.60 -6.23 -11.43
C LEU A 147 -5.72 -5.45 -12.74
N MET A 148 -6.57 -4.45 -12.72
CA MET A 148 -6.86 -3.58 -13.86
C MET A 148 -6.48 -2.14 -13.53
N GLU A 149 -6.11 -1.37 -14.56
CA GLU A 149 -5.85 0.05 -14.47
C GLU A 149 -6.60 0.78 -15.55
N ASP A 150 -7.25 1.89 -15.23
CA ASP A 150 -7.72 2.89 -16.19
C ASP A 150 -7.09 4.25 -15.90
N ASN A 151 -6.92 5.08 -16.93
CA ASN A 151 -6.33 6.40 -16.78
C ASN A 151 -7.14 7.46 -17.53
N SER A 152 -7.30 8.61 -16.89
CA SER A 152 -8.00 9.77 -17.44
C SER A 152 -7.64 11.05 -16.69
N ALA A 153 -8.09 12.18 -17.23
CA ALA A 153 -8.18 13.41 -16.45
C ALA A 153 -9.45 13.37 -15.58
N THR A 154 -9.37 13.96 -14.40
CA THR A 154 -10.49 14.12 -13.49
C THR A 154 -10.54 15.52 -12.89
N THR A 155 -11.56 15.83 -12.13
CA THR A 155 -11.76 17.09 -11.41
C THR A 155 -12.38 16.84 -10.04
N LEU A 156 -12.18 17.78 -9.13
CA LEU A 156 -12.94 17.81 -7.88
C LEU A 156 -14.40 18.15 -8.17
N MET A 157 -15.33 17.54 -7.45
CA MET A 157 -16.75 17.82 -7.52
C MET A 157 -17.07 19.08 -6.74
N SER A 158 -17.78 20.02 -7.36
CA SER A 158 -18.10 21.28 -6.71
C SER A 158 -19.08 21.09 -5.55
N GLY A 159 -18.70 21.55 -4.36
CA GLY A 159 -19.52 21.53 -3.16
C GLY A 159 -19.51 20.21 -2.37
N TYR A 160 -18.64 19.29 -2.76
CA TYR A 160 -18.42 18.02 -2.07
C TYR A 160 -16.92 17.70 -2.06
N ASP A 161 -16.48 16.95 -1.04
CA ASP A 161 -15.12 16.42 -0.94
C ASP A 161 -15.00 15.10 -1.73
N LEU A 162 -15.24 15.22 -3.05
CA LEU A 162 -15.30 14.09 -4.00
C LEU A 162 -14.49 14.37 -5.25
N ILE A 163 -13.97 13.30 -5.84
CA ILE A 163 -13.32 13.28 -7.15
C ILE A 163 -14.28 12.66 -8.17
N ASP A 164 -14.50 13.34 -9.31
CA ASP A 164 -15.38 12.88 -10.40
C ASP A 164 -14.73 11.75 -11.20
N LEU A 165 -15.38 10.59 -11.25
CA LEU A 165 -14.90 9.39 -11.95
C LEU A 165 -15.60 9.12 -13.29
N LYS A 166 -16.44 10.01 -13.80
CA LYS A 166 -17.23 9.80 -15.03
C LYS A 166 -16.41 9.51 -16.29
N ASN A 167 -15.11 9.83 -16.27
CA ASN A 167 -14.20 9.55 -17.37
C ASN A 167 -13.47 8.21 -17.24
N PHE A 168 -13.73 7.46 -16.16
CA PHE A 168 -13.11 6.15 -15.92
C PHE A 168 -14.13 5.02 -16.10
N GLU A 169 -13.62 3.85 -16.42
CA GLU A 169 -14.41 2.62 -16.43
C GLU A 169 -14.40 1.99 -15.03
N ILE A 170 -15.40 2.33 -14.22
CA ILE A 170 -15.56 1.82 -12.85
C ILE A 170 -16.61 0.70 -12.85
N ASN A 171 -16.30 -0.39 -12.17
CA ASN A 171 -17.15 -1.56 -12.05
C ASN A 171 -17.14 -2.08 -10.60
N PRO A 172 -18.16 -2.86 -10.17
CA PRO A 172 -18.15 -3.50 -8.86
C PRO A 172 -16.86 -4.27 -8.63
N GLY A 173 -16.22 -4.02 -7.46
CA GLY A 173 -14.89 -4.52 -7.11
C GLY A 173 -13.78 -3.48 -7.25
N ASN A 174 -13.98 -2.36 -7.97
CA ASN A 174 -13.10 -1.21 -7.88
C ASN A 174 -13.22 -0.45 -6.55
N SER A 175 -14.33 -0.64 -5.82
CA SER A 175 -14.58 -0.04 -4.49
C SER A 175 -13.34 -0.06 -3.61
N GLY A 176 -12.93 1.09 -3.07
CA GLY A 176 -11.74 1.27 -2.26
C GLY A 176 -10.41 1.31 -3.04
N GLY A 177 -10.44 1.03 -4.35
CA GLY A 177 -9.23 1.15 -5.19
C GLY A 177 -8.73 2.59 -5.28
N PRO A 178 -7.39 2.82 -5.37
CA PRO A 178 -6.82 4.14 -5.37
C PRO A 178 -7.14 4.93 -6.64
N VAL A 179 -7.48 6.20 -6.45
CA VAL A 179 -7.35 7.26 -7.46
C VAL A 179 -6.02 7.95 -7.21
N TRP A 180 -5.09 7.88 -8.16
CA TRP A 180 -3.71 8.29 -7.91
C TRP A 180 -3.01 8.87 -9.15
N TYR A 181 -1.92 9.59 -8.91
CA TYR A 181 -1.01 10.05 -9.97
C TYR A 181 0.45 9.79 -9.60
N SER A 182 1.34 9.86 -10.60
CA SER A 182 2.79 9.73 -10.38
C SER A 182 3.41 11.10 -10.19
N SER A 183 3.99 11.36 -9.03
CA SER A 183 4.83 12.54 -8.76
C SER A 183 6.31 12.22 -8.96
N SER A 184 7.19 13.23 -8.81
CA SER A 184 8.65 13.04 -8.76
C SER A 184 9.10 12.18 -7.57
N ASP A 185 8.33 12.20 -6.49
CA ASP A 185 8.65 11.54 -5.22
C ASP A 185 7.95 10.17 -5.05
N GLY A 186 7.22 9.75 -6.08
CA GLY A 186 6.52 8.47 -6.10
C GLY A 186 5.02 8.60 -6.36
N PRO A 187 4.25 7.51 -6.24
CA PRO A 187 2.83 7.52 -6.44
C PRO A 187 2.10 8.19 -5.27
N VAL A 188 1.14 9.05 -5.60
CA VAL A 188 0.31 9.80 -4.64
C VAL A 188 -1.14 9.39 -4.82
N VAL A 189 -1.76 8.83 -3.78
CA VAL A 189 -3.19 8.55 -3.76
C VAL A 189 -3.93 9.80 -3.27
N VAL A 190 -4.95 10.19 -4.03
CA VAL A 190 -5.78 11.38 -3.75
C VAL A 190 -7.23 11.02 -3.42
N GLY A 191 -7.64 9.76 -3.70
CA GLY A 191 -8.99 9.30 -3.40
C GLY A 191 -9.10 7.79 -3.39
N ALA A 192 -10.17 7.29 -2.78
CA ALA A 192 -10.60 5.89 -2.84
C ALA A 192 -11.95 5.80 -3.57
N VAL A 193 -12.07 4.87 -4.52
CA VAL A 193 -13.31 4.67 -5.28
C VAL A 193 -14.46 4.33 -4.34
N SER A 194 -15.51 5.16 -4.35
CA SER A 194 -16.75 4.95 -3.59
C SER A 194 -17.85 4.35 -4.47
N THR A 195 -18.16 5.03 -5.57
CA THR A 195 -19.19 4.58 -6.51
C THR A 195 -18.63 4.56 -7.94
N ASP A 196 -19.46 4.24 -8.93
CA ASP A 196 -19.10 4.34 -10.34
C ASP A 196 -18.96 5.79 -10.83
N GLU A 197 -19.43 6.77 -10.08
CA GLU A 197 -19.34 8.19 -10.41
C GLU A 197 -18.32 8.97 -9.59
N TRP A 198 -17.99 8.52 -8.35
CA TRP A 198 -17.20 9.30 -7.40
C TRP A 198 -16.18 8.47 -6.61
N ALA A 199 -15.09 9.14 -6.24
CA ALA A 199 -14.18 8.70 -5.19
C ALA A 199 -14.20 9.71 -4.04
N ALA A 200 -14.10 9.23 -2.80
CA ALA A 200 -13.89 10.07 -1.64
C ALA A 200 -12.53 10.77 -1.73
N ASP A 201 -12.48 12.09 -1.51
CA ASP A 201 -11.25 12.86 -1.53
C ASP A 201 -10.46 12.64 -0.23
N VAL A 202 -9.30 12.02 -0.35
CA VAL A 202 -8.40 11.75 0.77
C VAL A 202 -7.92 13.03 1.45
N SER A 203 -7.75 14.12 0.70
CA SER A 203 -7.20 15.38 1.22
C SER A 203 -8.05 16.00 2.32
N ALA A 204 -9.36 15.85 2.24
CA ALA A 204 -10.30 16.32 3.26
C ALA A 204 -10.19 15.54 4.59
N HIS A 205 -9.59 14.35 4.56
CA HIS A 205 -9.52 13.43 5.69
C HIS A 205 -8.11 13.13 6.17
N LEU A 206 -7.07 13.81 5.64
CA LEU A 206 -5.65 13.54 5.96
C LEU A 206 -5.36 13.48 7.45
N ALA A 207 -5.89 14.42 8.25
CA ALA A 207 -5.64 14.43 9.68
C ALA A 207 -6.18 13.19 10.40
N THR A 208 -7.33 12.67 9.97
CA THR A 208 -7.94 11.46 10.53
C THR A 208 -7.19 10.23 10.07
N LEU A 209 -6.86 10.14 8.78
CA LEU A 209 -6.11 9.02 8.22
C LEU A 209 -4.71 8.92 8.83
N ASP A 210 -4.00 10.04 8.96
CA ASP A 210 -2.69 10.11 9.62
C ASP A 210 -2.75 9.66 11.09
N GLN A 211 -3.84 10.00 11.80
CA GLN A 211 -4.01 9.57 13.17
C GLN A 211 -4.27 8.06 13.24
N TRP A 212 -5.14 7.52 12.39
CA TRP A 212 -5.39 6.08 12.32
C TRP A 212 -4.13 5.30 11.98
N ILE A 213 -3.35 5.72 10.98
CA ILE A 213 -2.07 5.10 10.59
C ILE A 213 -1.13 5.04 11.80
N LYS A 214 -0.94 6.15 12.53
CA LYS A 214 -0.07 6.20 13.71
C LYS A 214 -0.54 5.27 14.84
N ASP A 215 -1.85 5.23 15.07
CA ASP A 215 -2.42 4.37 16.12
C ASP A 215 -2.25 2.88 15.74
N ASN A 216 -2.38 2.56 14.46
CA ASN A 216 -2.30 1.22 13.91
C ASN A 216 -0.87 0.64 13.87
N ASP A 217 0.17 1.46 13.88
CA ASP A 217 1.56 0.98 14.02
C ASP A 217 1.73 0.07 15.26
N SER A 218 0.92 0.29 16.29
CA SER A 218 0.91 -0.54 17.50
C SER A 218 0.37 -1.96 17.27
N LEU A 219 -0.33 -2.21 16.17
CA LEU A 219 -0.88 -3.51 15.78
C LEU A 219 0.16 -4.40 15.08
N ILE A 220 1.27 -3.80 14.61
CA ILE A 220 2.36 -4.57 14.00
C ILE A 220 2.91 -5.53 15.06
N SER A 221 2.83 -6.81 14.74
CA SER A 221 3.34 -7.85 15.62
C SER A 221 4.85 -7.68 15.82
N PRO A 222 5.36 -7.70 17.04
CA PRO A 222 6.81 -7.70 17.23
C PRO A 222 7.39 -8.94 16.53
N LEU A 223 8.55 -8.77 15.91
CA LEU A 223 9.30 -9.89 15.31
C LEU A 223 9.36 -11.06 16.29
N SER A 224 9.13 -12.26 15.80
CA SER A 224 9.24 -13.45 16.64
C SER A 224 10.69 -13.59 17.17
N SER A 225 10.86 -14.26 18.30
CA SER A 225 12.21 -14.55 18.80
C SER A 225 13.07 -15.30 17.77
N GLN A 226 12.45 -16.08 16.90
CA GLN A 226 13.13 -16.79 15.81
C GLN A 226 13.61 -15.84 14.71
N ASP A 227 12.82 -14.80 14.39
CA ASP A 227 13.22 -13.78 13.41
C ASP A 227 14.36 -12.92 13.94
N VAL A 228 14.34 -12.62 15.25
CA VAL A 228 15.44 -11.92 15.92
C VAL A 228 16.70 -12.79 15.96
N GLU A 229 16.59 -14.10 16.25
CA GLU A 229 17.72 -15.04 16.20
C GLU A 229 18.26 -15.21 14.78
N ASN A 230 17.37 -15.29 13.78
CA ASN A 230 17.77 -15.34 12.37
C ASN A 230 18.49 -14.05 11.97
N SER A 231 17.98 -12.88 12.35
CA SER A 231 18.65 -11.60 12.05
C SER A 231 20.03 -11.49 12.72
N ALA A 232 20.18 -11.92 13.98
CA ALA A 232 21.47 -11.95 14.65
C ALA A 232 22.48 -12.90 13.95
N SER A 233 22.02 -14.04 13.45
CA SER A 233 22.84 -14.96 12.66
C SER A 233 23.27 -14.36 11.32
N TYR A 234 22.41 -13.59 10.68
CA TYR A 234 22.74 -12.84 9.45
C TYR A 234 23.76 -11.75 9.72
N VAL A 235 23.65 -11.00 10.83
CA VAL A 235 24.61 -9.98 11.24
C VAL A 235 25.99 -10.60 11.50
N GLU A 236 26.10 -11.73 12.23
CA GLU A 236 27.39 -12.42 12.46
C GLU A 236 28.03 -12.94 11.16
N THR A 237 27.23 -13.53 10.28
CA THR A 237 27.71 -14.00 8.96
C THR A 237 28.20 -12.83 8.13
N PHE A 238 27.61 -11.71 8.29
CA PHE A 238 27.85 -10.47 7.62
C PHE A 238 29.12 -9.76 8.08
N GLU A 239 29.32 -9.60 9.36
CA GLU A 239 30.59 -9.09 9.90
C GLU A 239 31.77 -9.94 9.45
N SER A 240 31.56 -11.26 9.35
CA SER A 240 32.56 -12.20 8.85
C SER A 240 32.90 -11.97 7.37
N LEU A 241 31.90 -11.63 6.55
CA LEU A 241 32.07 -11.34 5.12
C LEU A 241 32.78 -9.98 4.90
N LEU A 242 32.46 -8.96 5.72
CA LEU A 242 33.17 -7.67 5.68
C LEU A 242 34.64 -7.83 6.03
N ALA A 243 34.93 -8.55 7.12
CA ALA A 243 36.29 -8.80 7.54
C ALA A 243 37.10 -9.58 6.46
N ALA A 244 36.44 -10.52 5.76
CA ALA A 244 37.06 -11.28 4.67
C ALA A 244 37.31 -10.44 3.41
N ALA A 245 36.48 -9.41 3.18
CA ALA A 245 36.60 -8.50 2.04
C ALA A 245 37.61 -7.37 2.24
N GLY A 246 38.10 -7.17 3.48
CA GLY A 246 39.10 -6.13 3.80
C GLY A 246 38.60 -4.70 3.58
N TRP A 247 37.31 -4.47 3.82
CA TRP A 247 36.68 -3.17 3.58
C TRP A 247 36.93 -2.19 4.72
N GLU A 248 37.44 -1.03 4.37
CA GLU A 248 37.52 0.15 5.23
C GLU A 248 36.48 1.18 4.78
N TRP A 249 35.85 1.82 5.74
CA TRP A 249 34.87 2.86 5.53
C TRP A 249 35.47 4.09 4.84
N SER A 250 34.79 4.66 3.84
CA SER A 250 35.16 5.95 3.30
C SER A 250 34.28 7.06 3.90
N GLU A 251 34.92 8.11 4.42
CA GLU A 251 34.26 9.30 4.97
C GLU A 251 33.29 9.96 3.97
N THR A 252 33.50 9.73 2.68
CA THR A 252 32.66 10.25 1.58
C THR A 252 31.33 9.51 1.46
N LEU A 253 31.37 8.17 1.64
CA LEU A 253 30.15 7.35 1.66
C LEU A 253 29.32 7.67 2.91
N ASP A 254 29.98 7.94 4.00
CA ASP A 254 29.45 8.41 5.24
C ASP A 254 28.58 9.66 5.13
N GLN A 255 29.08 10.66 4.40
CA GLN A 255 28.38 11.92 4.17
C GLN A 255 27.22 11.73 3.18
N ALA A 256 27.40 10.84 2.19
CA ALA A 256 26.35 10.53 1.21
C ALA A 256 25.16 9.79 1.84
N LEU A 257 25.41 8.92 2.83
CA LEU A 257 24.36 8.18 3.53
C LEU A 257 23.55 9.02 4.52
N GLN A 258 23.99 10.23 4.85
CA GLN A 258 23.27 11.15 5.71
C GLN A 258 22.08 11.84 5.01
N SER A 259 21.98 11.73 3.69
CA SER A 259 20.87 12.27 2.92
C SER A 259 20.44 11.29 1.82
N ARG A 260 19.18 10.91 1.82
CA ARG A 260 18.57 10.05 0.78
C ARG A 260 18.80 10.61 -0.63
N ASP A 261 18.75 11.93 -0.78
CA ASP A 261 18.94 12.62 -2.06
C ASP A 261 20.38 12.55 -2.55
N GLU A 262 21.35 12.40 -1.65
CA GLU A 262 22.76 12.21 -2.01
C GLU A 262 23.05 10.77 -2.43
N LEU A 263 22.37 9.79 -1.83
CA LEU A 263 22.48 8.37 -2.20
C LEU A 263 22.01 8.11 -3.64
N LEU A 264 20.96 8.80 -4.08
CA LEU A 264 20.42 8.71 -5.44
C LEU A 264 21.41 9.24 -6.52
N ARG A 265 22.49 9.90 -6.14
CA ARG A 265 23.54 10.38 -7.05
C ARG A 265 24.60 9.34 -7.39
N TYR A 266 24.60 8.19 -6.70
CA TYR A 266 25.54 7.11 -6.99
C TYR A 266 24.91 6.07 -7.92
N PRO A 267 25.32 6.00 -9.21
CA PRO A 267 24.77 5.05 -10.17
C PRO A 267 24.94 3.60 -9.68
N GLY A 268 23.84 2.87 -9.61
CA GLY A 268 23.81 1.46 -9.18
C GLY A 268 23.47 1.25 -7.70
N LEU A 269 23.37 2.30 -6.89
CA LEU A 269 22.92 2.19 -5.50
C LEU A 269 21.40 2.33 -5.35
N GLU A 270 20.75 2.96 -6.31
CA GLU A 270 19.30 3.24 -6.26
C GLU A 270 18.46 1.96 -6.12
N SER A 271 18.87 0.88 -6.78
CA SER A 271 18.18 -0.42 -6.70
C SER A 271 18.52 -1.23 -5.45
N THR A 272 19.53 -0.81 -4.69
CA THR A 272 20.10 -1.58 -3.56
C THR A 272 19.74 -0.96 -2.20
N ILE A 273 19.51 0.36 -2.17
CA ILE A 273 19.26 1.11 -0.93
C ILE A 273 17.87 0.84 -0.37
N ASP A 274 16.85 0.84 -1.20
CA ASP A 274 15.47 0.57 -0.77
C ASP A 274 15.31 -0.79 -0.06
N PRO A 275 15.83 -1.91 -0.60
CA PRO A 275 15.84 -3.17 0.12
C PRO A 275 16.57 -3.12 1.45
N VAL A 276 17.68 -2.37 1.53
CA VAL A 276 18.46 -2.21 2.77
C VAL A 276 17.71 -1.42 3.83
N LEU A 277 17.08 -0.31 3.45
CA LEU A 277 16.26 0.49 4.36
C LEU A 277 15.09 -0.34 4.90
N ARG A 278 14.46 -1.16 4.06
CA ARG A 278 13.37 -2.08 4.44
C ARG A 278 13.83 -3.17 5.39
N LEU A 279 15.02 -3.73 5.17
CA LEU A 279 15.60 -4.71 6.07
C LEU A 279 15.82 -4.13 7.48
N TYR A 280 16.30 -2.89 7.58
CA TYR A 280 16.52 -2.24 8.87
C TYR A 280 15.24 -1.87 9.60
N THR A 281 14.27 -1.30 8.91
CA THR A 281 12.99 -0.93 9.51
C THR A 281 12.14 -2.16 9.79
N GLY A 282 12.08 -3.14 8.87
CA GLY A 282 11.29 -4.36 9.01
C GLY A 282 11.87 -5.38 9.99
N LEU A 283 13.19 -5.66 9.89
CA LEU A 283 13.83 -6.68 10.74
C LEU A 283 14.29 -6.15 12.11
N LEU A 284 14.72 -4.91 12.18
CA LEU A 284 15.34 -4.37 13.39
C LEU A 284 14.44 -3.35 14.11
N GLY A 285 13.28 -3.00 13.54
CA GLY A 285 12.33 -2.06 14.13
C GLY A 285 12.95 -0.70 14.46
N ARG A 286 14.03 -0.31 13.76
CA ARG A 286 14.74 0.94 13.97
C ARG A 286 15.16 1.54 12.64
N GLU A 287 15.34 2.85 12.62
CA GLU A 287 15.97 3.48 11.48
C GLU A 287 17.39 2.95 11.26
N PRO A 288 17.81 2.78 10.01
CA PRO A 288 19.15 2.31 9.70
C PRO A 288 20.19 3.27 10.24
N ASP A 289 21.13 2.74 10.98
CA ASP A 289 22.37 3.47 11.21
C ASP A 289 23.26 3.36 9.97
N LYS A 290 24.15 4.31 9.86
CA LYS A 290 25.09 4.45 8.78
C LYS A 290 25.85 3.15 8.48
N GLU A 291 26.38 2.51 9.51
CA GLU A 291 27.21 1.30 9.41
C GLU A 291 26.43 0.14 8.79
N GLY A 292 25.17 0.04 9.13
CA GLY A 292 24.28 -0.99 8.62
C GLY A 292 23.86 -0.80 7.16
N VAL A 293 23.58 0.43 6.73
CA VAL A 293 23.21 0.70 5.33
C VAL A 293 24.39 0.39 4.40
N GLU A 294 25.57 0.86 4.74
CA GLU A 294 26.80 0.63 3.95
C GLU A 294 27.11 -0.86 3.79
N TYR A 295 26.85 -1.62 4.82
CA TYR A 295 27.04 -3.05 4.84
C TYR A 295 26.14 -3.75 3.83
N TRP A 296 24.83 -3.55 3.88
CA TRP A 296 23.88 -4.21 2.99
C TRP A 296 24.04 -3.78 1.53
N VAL A 297 24.33 -2.52 1.28
CA VAL A 297 24.66 -1.99 -0.06
C VAL A 297 25.83 -2.76 -0.66
N SER A 298 26.86 -3.07 0.15
CA SER A 298 28.02 -3.83 -0.34
C SER A 298 27.66 -5.28 -0.70
N GLN A 299 26.74 -5.92 0.05
CA GLN A 299 26.32 -7.29 -0.21
C GLN A 299 25.46 -7.41 -1.48
N PHE A 300 24.52 -6.48 -1.67
CA PHE A 300 23.73 -6.45 -2.89
C PHE A 300 24.59 -6.20 -4.13
N ASN A 301 25.55 -5.29 -4.05
CA ASN A 301 26.49 -5.03 -5.15
C ASN A 301 27.43 -6.21 -5.43
N ALA A 302 27.68 -7.07 -4.45
CA ALA A 302 28.45 -8.30 -4.61
C ALA A 302 27.62 -9.48 -5.18
N GLY A 303 26.33 -9.28 -5.44
CA GLY A 303 25.44 -10.29 -6.03
C GLY A 303 24.90 -11.31 -5.03
N SER A 304 24.94 -11.02 -3.74
CA SER A 304 24.27 -11.82 -2.72
C SER A 304 22.76 -11.61 -2.83
N SER A 305 21.99 -12.68 -3.05
CA SER A 305 20.53 -12.67 -2.92
C SER A 305 20.16 -12.87 -1.44
N LEU A 306 19.23 -12.07 -0.94
CA LEU A 306 18.56 -12.32 0.32
C LEU A 306 17.75 -13.60 0.26
#